data_0df3595660a3ddcfac861ce4ca81a319
#
_entry.id   0df3595660a3ddcfac861ce4ca81a319
#
_cell.length_a   1.000
_cell.length_b   1.000
_cell.length_c   1.000
_cell.angle_alpha   90.00
_cell.angle_beta   90.00
_cell.angle_gamma   90.00
#
_symmetry.space_group_name_H-M   'P 1'
#
loop_
_entity.id
_entity.type
_entity.pdbx_description
1 polymer ?
#
loop_
_entity_poly.entity_id
_entity_poly.type
_entity_poly.pdbx_seq_one_letter_code
_entity_poly.pdbx_strand_id
1 'polypeptide(L)'
;LRLPRLSSEDVNRADSAQLLCGGKGINVSMVLSGLEVPTRALGFVAGFTGRALEQMLQAQGIQTDFVPLAAGNTRINVKIFADRQTDINAPGAQPAEAEVEALFHKLEGLMPGDFLVLAGAVPSQMPGSIYEQICAKLQNKGVHIVVDTTGDALLAVLDYHPFLIKPNHHELGEIFGEDIRPDDEEKIRFFAAKLQEKGARNVLVSRGKYGATLLAEDGSTHSVGVVPGKPVNNVGCGDSMVAGFLAGYADSGDYKTALQWASAAGNASAFCEGVADGDTIRRYKTQYFAD
;
A
#
# COMPACT_ATOMS: atom_id res chain seq x y z
N LEU A 1 -1.23 -1.08 21.25
CA LEU A 1 -1.55 -1.11 22.67
C LEU A 1 -3.04 -1.38 22.84
N ARG A 2 -3.43 -2.28 23.75
CA ARG A 2 -4.82 -2.49 24.16
C ARG A 2 -5.03 -2.00 25.58
N LEU A 3 -6.06 -1.19 25.80
CA LEU A 3 -6.41 -0.58 27.07
C LEU A 3 -7.92 -0.71 27.32
N PRO A 4 -8.38 -0.84 28.56
CA PRO A 4 -9.82 -0.81 28.86
C PRO A 4 -10.42 0.56 28.49
N ARG A 5 -9.67 1.63 28.73
CA ARG A 5 -10.07 3.03 28.49
C ARG A 5 -8.82 3.89 28.30
N LEU A 6 -8.90 4.92 27.44
CA LEU A 6 -7.87 5.95 27.28
C LEU A 6 -8.32 7.23 28.02
N SER A 7 -7.48 7.69 28.96
CA SER A 7 -7.63 8.98 29.64
C SER A 7 -6.47 9.91 29.25
N SER A 8 -6.76 11.16 28.94
CA SER A 8 -5.75 12.17 28.61
C SER A 8 -5.07 12.79 29.84
N GLU A 9 -5.65 12.62 31.02
CA GLU A 9 -5.21 13.27 32.26
C GLU A 9 -4.53 12.33 33.25
N ASP A 10 -4.59 11.01 33.01
CA ASP A 10 -4.11 9.97 33.92
C ASP A 10 -3.03 9.09 33.29
N VAL A 11 -2.35 8.32 34.15
CA VAL A 11 -1.48 7.25 33.72
C VAL A 11 -2.29 6.10 33.15
N ASN A 12 -2.19 5.86 31.85
CA ASN A 12 -2.83 4.73 31.21
C ASN A 12 -1.93 3.47 31.30
N ARG A 13 -2.50 2.35 31.76
CA ARG A 13 -1.81 1.06 31.79
C ARG A 13 -2.45 0.15 30.77
N ALA A 14 -1.62 -0.32 29.82
CA ALA A 14 -2.07 -1.23 28.76
C ALA A 14 -2.17 -2.67 29.31
N ASP A 15 -3.22 -3.38 28.93
CA ASP A 15 -3.38 -4.82 29.21
C ASP A 15 -2.41 -5.64 28.35
N SER A 16 -2.13 -5.17 27.14
CA SER A 16 -1.16 -5.80 26.22
C SER A 16 -0.52 -4.80 25.28
N ALA A 17 0.67 -5.16 24.84
CA ALA A 17 1.43 -4.43 23.84
C ALA A 17 1.97 -5.40 22.81
N GLN A 18 1.90 -5.03 21.53
CA GLN A 18 2.45 -5.79 20.42
C GLN A 18 3.26 -4.85 19.53
N LEU A 19 4.42 -5.31 19.07
CA LEU A 19 5.23 -4.64 18.08
C LEU A 19 5.08 -5.36 16.74
N LEU A 20 4.71 -4.62 15.72
CA LEU A 20 4.50 -5.15 14.37
C LEU A 20 5.36 -4.38 13.36
N CYS A 21 5.84 -5.08 12.34
CA CYS A 21 6.34 -4.42 11.14
C CYS A 21 5.20 -3.61 10.52
N GLY A 22 5.51 -2.43 9.99
CA GLY A 22 4.50 -1.58 9.39
C GLY A 22 5.08 -0.59 8.40
N GLY A 23 4.18 0.00 7.65
CA GLY A 23 4.44 0.88 6.52
C GLY A 23 3.85 0.27 5.25
N LYS A 24 3.24 1.10 4.39
CA LYS A 24 2.53 0.62 3.20
C LYS A 24 3.39 -0.30 2.34
N GLY A 25 4.60 0.12 1.93
CA GLY A 25 5.50 -0.71 1.14
C GLY A 25 5.94 -2.00 1.85
N ILE A 26 6.11 -1.95 3.18
CA ILE A 26 6.40 -3.14 3.98
C ILE A 26 5.22 -4.12 3.98
N ASN A 27 3.99 -3.63 4.15
CA ASN A 27 2.79 -4.45 4.09
C ASN A 27 2.65 -5.14 2.72
N VAL A 28 2.93 -4.41 1.63
CA VAL A 28 2.97 -4.98 0.27
C VAL A 28 4.01 -6.10 0.18
N SER A 29 5.24 -5.89 0.66
CA SER A 29 6.28 -6.92 0.64
C SER A 29 5.93 -8.13 1.50
N MET A 30 5.32 -7.94 2.67
CA MET A 30 4.88 -9.05 3.53
C MET A 30 3.85 -9.94 2.83
N VAL A 31 2.86 -9.34 2.18
CA VAL A 31 1.83 -10.07 1.44
C VAL A 31 2.40 -10.76 0.20
N LEU A 32 3.24 -10.08 -0.59
CA LEU A 32 3.90 -10.69 -1.75
C LEU A 32 4.77 -11.87 -1.35
N SER A 33 5.57 -11.74 -0.29
CA SER A 33 6.38 -12.83 0.25
C SER A 33 5.53 -14.02 0.70
N GLY A 34 4.41 -13.76 1.39
CA GLY A 34 3.44 -14.80 1.77
C GLY A 34 2.79 -15.51 0.57
N LEU A 35 2.66 -14.81 -0.55
CA LEU A 35 2.18 -15.35 -1.83
C LEU A 35 3.31 -15.97 -2.69
N GLU A 36 4.54 -16.04 -2.16
CA GLU A 36 5.72 -16.59 -2.82
C GLU A 36 6.16 -15.77 -4.07
N VAL A 37 5.78 -14.50 -4.13
CA VAL A 37 6.23 -13.59 -5.18
C VAL A 37 7.52 -12.89 -4.71
N PRO A 38 8.61 -12.97 -5.48
CA PRO A 38 9.86 -12.30 -5.13
C PRO A 38 9.66 -10.79 -4.91
N THR A 39 10.12 -10.30 -3.77
CA THR A 39 9.97 -8.90 -3.39
C THR A 39 11.20 -8.42 -2.62
N ARG A 40 11.48 -7.11 -2.72
CA ARG A 40 12.56 -6.46 -1.99
C ARG A 40 12.05 -5.15 -1.40
N ALA A 41 12.11 -5.02 -0.09
CA ALA A 41 11.71 -3.80 0.60
C ALA A 41 12.81 -2.74 0.51
N LEU A 42 12.45 -1.56 0.00
CA LEU A 42 13.30 -0.37 -0.11
C LEU A 42 12.73 0.77 0.75
N GLY A 43 13.59 1.68 1.16
CA GLY A 43 13.22 2.87 1.93
C GLY A 43 14.35 3.30 2.84
N PHE A 44 14.05 4.23 3.74
CA PHE A 44 14.99 4.75 4.73
C PHE A 44 14.75 4.12 6.09
N VAL A 45 15.84 3.70 6.75
CA VAL A 45 15.80 3.20 8.13
C VAL A 45 16.82 3.94 8.99
N ALA A 46 16.53 4.10 10.27
CA ALA A 46 17.40 4.82 11.19
C ALA A 46 17.39 4.22 12.60
N GLY A 47 18.53 4.30 13.28
CA GLY A 47 18.69 3.99 14.69
C GLY A 47 18.33 2.54 15.06
N PHE A 48 18.02 2.33 16.34
CA PHE A 48 17.69 0.99 16.82
C PHE A 48 16.36 0.45 16.29
N THR A 49 15.38 1.32 16.08
CA THR A 49 14.06 0.93 15.54
C THR A 49 14.15 0.50 14.09
N GLY A 50 15.06 1.12 13.31
CA GLY A 50 15.33 0.70 11.93
C GLY A 50 15.98 -0.69 11.88
N ARG A 51 16.97 -0.93 12.73
CA ARG A 51 17.61 -2.26 12.85
C ARG A 51 16.61 -3.33 13.31
N ALA A 52 15.76 -3.00 14.28
CA ALA A 52 14.73 -3.93 14.74
C ALA A 52 13.72 -4.27 13.61
N LEU A 53 13.27 -3.28 12.83
CA LEU A 53 12.41 -3.50 11.68
C LEU A 53 13.06 -4.44 10.66
N GLU A 54 14.31 -4.18 10.29
CA GLU A 54 15.05 -4.99 9.32
C GLU A 54 15.21 -6.44 9.79
N GLN A 55 15.60 -6.64 11.06
CA GLN A 55 15.71 -7.97 11.67
C GLN A 55 14.37 -8.72 11.67
N MET A 56 13.28 -8.05 12.01
CA MET A 56 11.94 -8.65 12.00
C MET A 56 11.49 -9.06 10.59
N LEU A 57 11.83 -8.28 9.57
CA LEU A 57 11.52 -8.60 8.17
C LEU A 57 12.36 -9.76 7.65
N GLN A 58 13.67 -9.75 7.95
CA GLN A 58 14.58 -10.84 7.58
C GLN A 58 14.18 -12.17 8.24
N ALA A 59 13.71 -12.12 9.49
CA ALA A 59 13.19 -13.31 10.19
C ALA A 59 11.94 -13.88 9.53
N GLN A 60 11.20 -13.08 8.73
CA GLN A 60 10.06 -13.50 7.92
C GLN A 60 10.46 -13.86 6.47
N GLY A 61 11.75 -13.91 6.16
CA GLY A 61 12.25 -14.22 4.81
C GLY A 61 12.14 -13.08 3.80
N ILE A 62 11.80 -11.87 4.24
CA ILE A 62 11.65 -10.72 3.35
C ILE A 62 13.02 -10.11 3.07
N GLN A 63 13.36 -9.97 1.79
CA GLN A 63 14.59 -9.29 1.37
C GLN A 63 14.45 -7.79 1.62
N THR A 64 15.49 -7.21 2.24
CA THR A 64 15.57 -5.77 2.50
C THR A 64 16.79 -5.18 1.80
N ASP A 65 16.66 -3.96 1.30
CA ASP A 65 17.75 -3.18 0.71
C ASP A 65 17.61 -1.70 1.12
N PHE A 66 17.41 -1.48 2.41
CA PHE A 66 17.20 -0.16 2.97
C PHE A 66 18.43 0.74 2.85
N VAL A 67 18.21 2.05 2.84
CA VAL A 67 19.24 3.07 3.01
C VAL A 67 19.28 3.46 4.48
N PRO A 68 20.38 3.16 5.19
CA PRO A 68 20.52 3.56 6.59
C PRO A 68 20.79 5.06 6.68
N LEU A 69 20.03 5.77 7.51
CA LEU A 69 20.25 7.17 7.81
C LEU A 69 21.27 7.34 8.93
N ALA A 70 22.07 8.39 8.84
CA ALA A 70 23.12 8.70 9.79
C ALA A 70 22.59 9.07 11.19
N ALA A 71 21.37 9.61 11.27
CA ALA A 71 20.80 10.12 12.51
C ALA A 71 19.29 9.80 12.66
N GLY A 72 18.83 9.85 13.91
CA GLY A 72 17.42 9.64 14.24
C GLY A 72 17.04 8.18 14.44
N ASN A 73 15.75 7.91 14.34
CA ASN A 73 15.17 6.59 14.44
C ASN A 73 14.05 6.44 13.40
N THR A 74 13.88 5.22 12.88
CA THR A 74 12.67 4.87 12.13
C THR A 74 11.46 5.09 13.01
N ARG A 75 10.43 5.73 12.48
CA ARG A 75 9.24 6.11 13.26
C ARG A 75 8.52 4.89 13.82
N ILE A 76 7.94 5.08 14.99
CA ILE A 76 6.98 4.15 15.58
C ILE A 76 5.62 4.84 15.55
N ASN A 77 4.65 4.23 14.88
CA ASN A 77 3.26 4.65 14.95
C ASN A 77 2.56 3.85 16.05
N VAL A 78 1.90 4.55 16.97
CA VAL A 78 1.20 3.92 18.09
C VAL A 78 -0.28 3.80 17.76
N LYS A 79 -0.80 2.58 17.78
CA LYS A 79 -2.23 2.31 17.66
C LYS A 79 -2.77 1.90 19.02
N ILE A 80 -3.74 2.64 19.49
CA ILE A 80 -4.38 2.44 20.80
C ILE A 80 -5.80 1.93 20.54
N PHE A 81 -6.08 0.72 21.02
CA PHE A 81 -7.40 0.10 21.01
C PHE A 81 -7.97 0.18 22.43
N ALA A 82 -8.92 1.09 22.61
CA ALA A 82 -9.65 1.31 23.86
C ALA A 82 -11.16 1.36 23.56
N ASP A 83 -11.93 2.17 24.27
CA ASP A 83 -13.32 2.52 23.93
C ASP A 83 -13.43 3.10 22.49
N ARG A 84 -12.39 3.77 22.03
CA ARG A 84 -12.20 4.21 20.64
C ARG A 84 -10.79 3.88 20.18
N GLN A 85 -10.64 3.62 18.89
CA GLN A 85 -9.32 3.52 18.28
C GLN A 85 -8.71 4.91 18.14
N THR A 86 -7.43 5.03 18.55
CA THR A 86 -6.63 6.27 18.39
C THR A 86 -5.30 5.91 17.76
N ASP A 87 -4.94 6.61 16.69
CA ASP A 87 -3.68 6.42 16.00
C ASP A 87 -2.79 7.66 16.22
N ILE A 88 -1.56 7.43 16.71
CA ILE A 88 -0.55 8.46 16.87
C ILE A 88 0.60 8.16 15.93
N ASN A 89 0.76 9.00 14.91
CA ASN A 89 1.79 8.85 13.90
C ASN A 89 2.97 9.78 14.23
N ALA A 90 4.10 9.18 14.59
CA ALA A 90 5.31 9.94 14.87
C ALA A 90 5.98 10.40 13.57
N PRO A 91 6.73 11.54 13.60
CA PRO A 91 7.64 11.89 12.52
C PRO A 91 8.76 10.86 12.44
N GLY A 92 9.24 10.59 11.23
CA GLY A 92 10.41 9.73 10.99
C GLY A 92 11.70 10.53 10.99
N ALA A 93 12.84 9.81 10.97
CA ALA A 93 14.11 10.39 10.64
C ALA A 93 14.07 10.99 9.21
N GLN A 94 14.84 12.04 9.00
CA GLN A 94 14.89 12.74 7.72
C GLN A 94 16.18 12.37 6.98
N PRO A 95 16.10 11.94 5.72
CA PRO A 95 17.27 11.65 4.91
C PRO A 95 18.00 12.94 4.50
N ALA A 96 19.31 12.91 4.50
CA ALA A 96 20.15 13.90 3.85
C ALA A 96 20.21 13.63 2.33
N GLU A 97 20.70 14.59 1.57
CA GLU A 97 20.80 14.50 0.10
C GLU A 97 21.56 13.25 -0.40
N ALA A 98 22.69 12.94 0.25
CA ALA A 98 23.47 11.75 -0.10
C ALA A 98 22.71 10.43 0.13
N GLU A 99 21.83 10.38 1.13
CA GLU A 99 21.01 9.20 1.41
C GLU A 99 19.84 9.09 0.39
N VAL A 100 19.31 10.22 -0.08
CA VAL A 100 18.35 10.25 -1.18
C VAL A 100 19.02 9.80 -2.48
N GLU A 101 20.23 10.26 -2.77
CA GLU A 101 21.02 9.79 -3.93
C GLU A 101 21.29 8.29 -3.87
N ALA A 102 21.60 7.76 -2.67
CA ALA A 102 21.80 6.33 -2.47
C ALA A 102 20.52 5.53 -2.78
N LEU A 103 19.33 6.04 -2.45
CA LEU A 103 18.07 5.44 -2.86
C LEU A 103 17.92 5.42 -4.38
N PHE A 104 18.18 6.55 -5.04
CA PHE A 104 18.12 6.63 -6.49
C PHE A 104 19.09 5.68 -7.18
N HIS A 105 20.30 5.50 -6.63
CA HIS A 105 21.27 4.55 -7.16
C HIS A 105 20.76 3.09 -7.07
N LYS A 106 20.08 2.72 -5.97
CA LYS A 106 19.45 1.39 -5.85
C LYS A 106 18.36 1.17 -6.91
N LEU A 107 17.59 2.19 -7.25
CA LEU A 107 16.55 2.12 -8.28
C LEU A 107 17.12 1.97 -9.71
N GLU A 108 18.41 2.28 -9.92
CA GLU A 108 19.07 2.04 -11.21
C GLU A 108 19.19 0.57 -11.57
N GLY A 109 19.18 -0.31 -10.59
CA GLY A 109 19.23 -1.77 -10.77
C GLY A 109 17.92 -2.41 -11.25
N LEU A 110 16.82 -1.65 -11.33
CA LEU A 110 15.55 -2.15 -11.84
C LEU A 110 15.63 -2.46 -13.34
N MET A 111 15.03 -3.57 -13.73
CA MET A 111 15.02 -4.11 -15.09
C MET A 111 13.63 -3.96 -15.74
N PRO A 112 13.55 -3.98 -17.08
CA PRO A 112 12.26 -4.03 -17.77
C PRO A 112 11.42 -5.22 -17.28
N GLY A 113 10.15 -4.95 -16.99
CA GLY A 113 9.21 -5.93 -16.45
C GLY A 113 9.15 -5.99 -14.91
N ASP A 114 10.12 -5.37 -14.21
CA ASP A 114 10.00 -5.24 -12.74
C ASP A 114 8.84 -4.33 -12.35
N PHE A 115 8.27 -4.60 -11.17
CA PHE A 115 7.28 -3.73 -10.54
C PHE A 115 7.94 -2.90 -9.44
N LEU A 116 7.79 -1.58 -9.50
CA LEU A 116 8.15 -0.67 -8.41
C LEU A 116 6.90 -0.12 -7.75
N VAL A 117 6.72 -0.43 -6.46
CA VAL A 117 5.62 0.10 -5.66
C VAL A 117 6.07 1.33 -4.88
N LEU A 118 5.54 2.48 -5.25
CA LEU A 118 5.70 3.76 -4.55
C LEU A 118 4.53 3.92 -3.59
N ALA A 119 4.78 3.68 -2.30
CA ALA A 119 3.75 3.69 -1.28
C ALA A 119 4.27 4.22 0.05
N GLY A 120 3.37 4.77 0.85
CA GLY A 120 3.69 5.26 2.19
C GLY A 120 3.93 6.76 2.26
N ALA A 121 4.44 7.21 3.41
CA ALA A 121 4.65 8.62 3.68
C ALA A 121 6.01 9.07 3.17
N VAL A 122 6.01 10.16 2.43
CA VAL A 122 7.24 10.90 2.09
C VAL A 122 7.70 11.66 3.34
N PRO A 123 8.98 11.56 3.77
CA PRO A 123 9.51 12.37 4.86
C PRO A 123 9.31 13.88 4.62
N SER A 124 8.94 14.62 5.66
CA SER A 124 8.50 16.03 5.54
C SER A 124 9.55 17.00 4.98
N GLN A 125 10.83 16.65 5.09
CA GLN A 125 11.92 17.46 4.53
C GLN A 125 12.31 17.03 3.11
N MET A 126 11.79 15.92 2.60
CA MET A 126 11.97 15.55 1.21
C MET A 126 11.06 16.40 0.32
N PRO A 127 11.49 16.69 -0.92
CA PRO A 127 10.60 17.31 -1.89
C PRO A 127 9.33 16.48 -2.02
N GLY A 128 8.15 17.13 -1.96
CA GLY A 128 6.88 16.47 -2.23
C GLY A 128 6.84 15.77 -3.59
N SER A 129 7.72 16.19 -4.51
CA SER A 129 7.93 15.63 -5.85
C SER A 129 8.83 14.39 -5.90
N ILE A 130 9.22 13.76 -4.79
CA ILE A 130 10.13 12.61 -4.85
C ILE A 130 9.58 11.46 -5.69
N TYR A 131 8.28 11.18 -5.62
CA TYR A 131 7.65 10.15 -6.45
C TYR A 131 7.67 10.54 -7.93
N GLU A 132 7.43 11.81 -8.23
CA GLU A 132 7.57 12.35 -9.59
C GLU A 132 9.00 12.19 -10.12
N GLN A 133 10.01 12.56 -9.32
CA GLN A 133 11.43 12.39 -9.70
C GLN A 133 11.79 10.91 -9.95
N ILE A 134 11.28 9.99 -9.14
CA ILE A 134 11.47 8.55 -9.36
C ILE A 134 10.81 8.12 -10.68
N CYS A 135 9.57 8.54 -10.92
CA CYS A 135 8.86 8.24 -12.16
C CYS A 135 9.60 8.78 -13.38
N ALA A 136 10.07 10.04 -13.33
CA ALA A 136 10.86 10.66 -14.41
C ALA A 136 12.15 9.87 -14.72
N LYS A 137 12.86 9.43 -13.67
CA LYS A 137 14.11 8.65 -13.83
C LYS A 137 13.86 7.28 -14.46
N LEU A 138 12.71 6.67 -14.22
CA LEU A 138 12.40 5.33 -14.67
C LEU A 138 11.51 5.26 -15.92
N GLN A 139 11.06 6.40 -16.44
CA GLN A 139 10.06 6.51 -17.52
C GLN A 139 10.35 5.63 -18.76
N ASN A 140 11.61 5.43 -19.12
CA ASN A 140 11.99 4.68 -20.32
C ASN A 140 12.67 3.33 -20.00
N LYS A 141 12.59 2.87 -18.76
CA LYS A 141 13.22 1.61 -18.34
C LYS A 141 12.35 0.36 -18.50
N GLY A 142 11.09 0.52 -18.89
CA GLY A 142 10.16 -0.60 -18.97
C GLY A 142 9.73 -1.17 -17.61
N VAL A 143 9.94 -0.41 -16.53
CA VAL A 143 9.50 -0.74 -15.16
C VAL A 143 8.03 -0.39 -15.01
N HIS A 144 7.25 -1.28 -14.41
CA HIS A 144 5.86 -1.04 -14.07
C HIS A 144 5.76 -0.29 -12.74
N ILE A 145 5.43 1.01 -12.77
CA ILE A 145 5.30 1.82 -11.57
C ILE A 145 3.89 1.73 -11.01
N VAL A 146 3.78 1.34 -9.76
CA VAL A 146 2.54 1.26 -8.99
C VAL A 146 2.55 2.34 -7.93
N VAL A 147 1.49 3.14 -7.84
CA VAL A 147 1.46 4.28 -6.91
C VAL A 147 0.26 4.17 -5.97
N ASP A 148 0.54 4.08 -4.67
CA ASP A 148 -0.45 4.10 -3.60
C ASP A 148 -0.22 5.30 -2.67
N THR A 149 -0.53 6.48 -3.20
CA THR A 149 -0.51 7.78 -2.50
C THR A 149 -1.78 8.57 -2.86
N THR A 150 -1.95 9.73 -2.26
CA THR A 150 -3.16 10.55 -2.41
C THR A 150 -2.84 12.00 -2.77
N GLY A 151 -3.86 12.77 -3.13
CA GLY A 151 -3.78 14.21 -3.36
C GLY A 151 -2.79 14.60 -4.46
N ASP A 152 -2.10 15.71 -4.24
CA ASP A 152 -1.17 16.30 -5.22
C ASP A 152 -0.03 15.34 -5.59
N ALA A 153 0.45 14.51 -4.67
CA ALA A 153 1.50 13.53 -4.94
C ALA A 153 1.05 12.45 -5.93
N LEU A 154 -0.24 12.08 -5.93
CA LEU A 154 -0.79 11.17 -6.93
C LEU A 154 -0.94 11.88 -8.29
N LEU A 155 -1.48 13.10 -8.28
CA LEU A 155 -1.68 13.86 -9.52
C LEU A 155 -0.37 14.15 -10.26
N ALA A 156 0.70 14.46 -9.51
CA ALA A 156 2.02 14.75 -10.08
C ALA A 156 2.67 13.58 -10.83
N VAL A 157 2.28 12.34 -10.56
CA VAL A 157 2.86 11.17 -11.22
C VAL A 157 2.06 10.67 -12.42
N LEU A 158 0.86 11.20 -12.67
CA LEU A 158 -0.01 10.72 -13.76
C LEU A 158 0.61 10.95 -15.15
N ASP A 159 1.32 12.03 -15.36
CA ASP A 159 2.02 12.34 -16.63
C ASP A 159 3.10 11.31 -17.00
N TYR A 160 3.54 10.49 -16.02
CA TYR A 160 4.50 9.40 -16.21
C TYR A 160 3.86 8.04 -16.46
N HIS A 161 2.55 8.00 -16.66
CA HIS A 161 1.76 6.81 -17.00
C HIS A 161 1.98 5.62 -16.03
N PRO A 162 1.72 5.78 -14.71
CA PRO A 162 1.86 4.70 -13.76
C PRO A 162 1.02 3.50 -14.18
N PHE A 163 1.61 2.29 -14.03
CA PHE A 163 0.94 1.04 -14.37
C PHE A 163 -0.34 0.82 -13.58
N LEU A 164 -0.30 1.12 -12.27
CA LEU A 164 -1.45 0.99 -11.38
C LEU A 164 -1.48 2.15 -10.38
N ILE A 165 -2.64 2.73 -10.20
CA ILE A 165 -2.95 3.57 -9.04
C ILE A 165 -4.12 2.96 -8.26
N LYS A 166 -4.14 3.16 -6.92
CA LYS A 166 -5.19 2.60 -6.08
C LYS A 166 -5.81 3.61 -5.12
N PRO A 167 -6.64 4.55 -5.56
CA PRO A 167 -7.43 5.36 -4.66
C PRO A 167 -8.57 4.55 -4.01
N ASN A 168 -9.04 4.97 -2.84
CA ASN A 168 -10.37 4.61 -2.38
C ASN A 168 -11.41 5.63 -2.90
N HIS A 169 -12.71 5.35 -2.71
CA HIS A 169 -13.78 6.22 -3.20
C HIS A 169 -13.76 7.64 -2.58
N HIS A 170 -13.29 7.79 -1.33
CA HIS A 170 -13.13 9.11 -0.71
C HIS A 170 -11.97 9.88 -1.34
N GLU A 171 -10.81 9.24 -1.48
CA GLU A 171 -9.62 9.82 -2.13
C GLU A 171 -9.92 10.20 -3.58
N LEU A 172 -10.69 9.37 -4.29
CA LEU A 172 -11.17 9.69 -5.63
C LEU A 172 -12.06 10.94 -5.62
N GLY A 173 -12.96 11.04 -4.65
CA GLY A 173 -13.82 12.22 -4.47
C GLY A 173 -13.03 13.49 -4.15
N GLU A 174 -12.05 13.40 -3.25
CA GLU A 174 -11.18 14.53 -2.89
C GLU A 174 -10.42 15.09 -4.10
N ILE A 175 -9.91 14.22 -4.99
CA ILE A 175 -9.19 14.63 -6.21
C ILE A 175 -10.06 15.51 -7.13
N PHE A 176 -11.35 15.22 -7.19
CA PHE A 176 -12.26 15.93 -8.10
C PHE A 176 -13.21 16.94 -7.42
N GLY A 177 -13.10 17.09 -6.08
CA GLY A 177 -13.98 17.96 -5.30
C GLY A 177 -15.43 17.45 -5.26
N GLU A 178 -15.63 16.13 -5.29
CA GLU A 178 -16.93 15.48 -5.42
C GLU A 178 -17.20 14.53 -4.24
N ASP A 179 -18.45 14.45 -3.80
CA ASP A 179 -18.88 13.41 -2.88
C ASP A 179 -19.23 12.14 -3.65
N ILE A 180 -18.36 11.12 -3.53
CA ILE A 180 -18.52 9.83 -4.22
C ILE A 180 -18.88 8.77 -3.18
N ARG A 181 -20.12 8.30 -3.25
CA ARG A 181 -20.55 7.20 -2.37
C ARG A 181 -19.99 5.87 -2.86
N PRO A 182 -19.65 4.94 -1.94
CA PRO A 182 -19.02 3.66 -2.30
C PRO A 182 -19.97 2.70 -3.07
N ASP A 183 -21.28 2.94 -3.02
CA ASP A 183 -22.31 2.20 -3.77
C ASP A 183 -22.63 2.80 -5.15
N ASP A 184 -22.13 4.00 -5.45
CA ASP A 184 -22.32 4.68 -6.73
C ASP A 184 -21.24 4.24 -7.74
N GLU A 185 -21.43 3.05 -8.29
CA GLU A 185 -20.44 2.45 -9.19
C GLU A 185 -20.32 3.22 -10.51
N GLU A 186 -21.37 3.85 -10.99
CA GLU A 186 -21.36 4.66 -12.21
C GLU A 186 -20.47 5.90 -12.03
N LYS A 187 -20.65 6.63 -10.93
CA LYS A 187 -19.82 7.78 -10.58
C LYS A 187 -18.36 7.40 -10.34
N ILE A 188 -18.12 6.26 -9.70
CA ILE A 188 -16.76 5.72 -9.50
C ILE A 188 -16.08 5.42 -10.84
N ARG A 189 -16.76 4.74 -11.76
CA ARG A 189 -16.22 4.45 -13.10
C ARG A 189 -15.93 5.73 -13.89
N PHE A 190 -16.85 6.71 -13.81
CA PHE A 190 -16.67 7.99 -14.49
C PHE A 190 -15.41 8.72 -14.03
N PHE A 191 -15.18 8.85 -12.72
CA PHE A 191 -14.02 9.56 -12.21
C PHE A 191 -12.72 8.73 -12.29
N ALA A 192 -12.80 7.41 -12.21
CA ALA A 192 -11.65 6.54 -12.49
C ALA A 192 -11.18 6.66 -13.96
N ALA A 193 -12.12 6.76 -14.92
CA ALA A 193 -11.80 7.01 -16.32
C ALA A 193 -11.13 8.39 -16.51
N LYS A 194 -11.50 9.41 -15.73
CA LYS A 194 -10.81 10.70 -15.73
C LYS A 194 -9.36 10.61 -15.25
N LEU A 195 -9.03 9.67 -14.35
CA LEU A 195 -7.64 9.42 -13.97
C LEU A 195 -6.87 8.67 -15.06
N GLN A 196 -7.53 7.80 -15.84
CA GLN A 196 -6.92 7.20 -17.02
C GLN A 196 -6.67 8.25 -18.12
N GLU A 197 -7.62 9.16 -18.38
CA GLU A 197 -7.42 10.28 -19.31
C GLU A 197 -6.24 11.18 -18.91
N LYS A 198 -5.94 11.27 -17.60
CA LYS A 198 -4.78 12.00 -17.06
C LYS A 198 -3.47 11.21 -17.10
N GLY A 199 -3.50 9.92 -17.46
CA GLY A 199 -2.30 9.13 -17.68
C GLY A 199 -2.20 7.81 -16.91
N ALA A 200 -3.02 7.54 -15.89
CA ALA A 200 -2.99 6.25 -15.22
C ALA A 200 -3.36 5.12 -16.19
N ARG A 201 -2.56 4.04 -16.24
CA ARG A 201 -2.87 2.91 -17.11
C ARG A 201 -4.00 2.06 -16.53
N ASN A 202 -3.91 1.72 -15.25
CA ASN A 202 -4.93 0.95 -14.53
C ASN A 202 -5.34 1.70 -13.26
N VAL A 203 -6.66 1.75 -12.98
CA VAL A 203 -7.21 2.42 -11.81
C VAL A 203 -8.02 1.42 -11.00
N LEU A 204 -7.52 1.03 -9.82
CA LEU A 204 -8.18 0.15 -8.87
C LEU A 204 -8.83 0.99 -7.76
N VAL A 205 -10.14 1.11 -7.75
CA VAL A 205 -10.86 1.88 -6.73
C VAL A 205 -11.43 0.95 -5.66
N SER A 206 -10.95 1.09 -4.42
CA SER A 206 -11.51 0.36 -3.28
C SER A 206 -12.73 1.07 -2.71
N ARG A 207 -13.79 0.29 -2.42
CA ARG A 207 -15.13 0.78 -2.03
C ARG A 207 -15.57 0.28 -0.64
N GLY A 208 -14.61 -0.11 0.20
CA GLY A 208 -14.87 -0.69 1.52
C GLY A 208 -15.77 -1.92 1.42
N LYS A 209 -16.88 -1.95 2.16
CA LYS A 209 -17.83 -3.07 2.17
C LYS A 209 -18.54 -3.33 0.83
N TYR A 210 -18.38 -2.48 -0.14
CA TYR A 210 -18.94 -2.64 -1.50
C TYR A 210 -17.94 -3.25 -2.49
N GLY A 211 -16.74 -3.64 -2.01
CA GLY A 211 -15.72 -4.31 -2.83
C GLY A 211 -14.78 -3.36 -3.55
N ALA A 212 -14.47 -3.65 -4.79
CA ALA A 212 -13.56 -2.87 -5.60
C ALA A 212 -13.97 -2.85 -7.08
N THR A 213 -13.55 -1.81 -7.79
CA THR A 213 -13.72 -1.65 -9.24
C THR A 213 -12.37 -1.36 -9.86
N LEU A 214 -12.05 -2.05 -10.93
CA LEU A 214 -10.85 -1.88 -11.74
C LEU A 214 -11.24 -1.39 -13.13
N LEU A 215 -10.63 -0.30 -13.57
CA LEU A 215 -10.59 0.12 -14.95
C LEU A 215 -9.19 -0.21 -15.48
N ALA A 216 -9.12 -1.09 -16.45
CA ALA A 216 -7.86 -1.58 -16.99
C ALA A 216 -7.48 -0.87 -18.30
N GLU A 217 -6.18 -0.87 -18.62
CA GLU A 217 -5.64 -0.21 -19.81
C GLU A 217 -6.06 -0.85 -21.14
N ASP A 218 -6.52 -2.12 -21.09
CA ASP A 218 -7.07 -2.82 -22.25
C ASP A 218 -8.54 -2.41 -22.57
N GLY A 219 -9.09 -1.46 -21.80
CA GLY A 219 -10.45 -0.97 -21.90
C GLY A 219 -11.48 -1.83 -21.13
N SER A 220 -11.06 -2.92 -20.50
CA SER A 220 -11.95 -3.73 -19.69
C SER A 220 -12.24 -3.06 -18.33
N THR A 221 -13.44 -3.33 -17.81
CA THR A 221 -13.83 -2.89 -16.47
C THR A 221 -14.35 -4.08 -15.69
N HIS A 222 -13.83 -4.26 -14.50
CA HIS A 222 -14.19 -5.36 -13.62
C HIS A 222 -14.61 -4.84 -12.25
N SER A 223 -15.58 -5.50 -11.64
CA SER A 223 -16.01 -5.21 -10.27
C SER A 223 -16.09 -6.50 -9.47
N VAL A 224 -15.77 -6.42 -8.19
CA VAL A 224 -15.77 -7.55 -7.28
C VAL A 224 -16.33 -7.14 -5.93
N GLY A 225 -17.08 -8.03 -5.29
CA GLY A 225 -17.63 -7.81 -3.95
C GLY A 225 -16.62 -8.06 -2.83
N VAL A 226 -17.15 -8.22 -1.62
CA VAL A 226 -16.39 -8.54 -0.40
C VAL A 226 -16.76 -9.91 0.15
N VAL A 227 -15.86 -10.48 0.95
CA VAL A 227 -16.14 -11.66 1.76
C VAL A 227 -17.08 -11.27 2.90
N PRO A 228 -18.19 -12.00 3.12
CA PRO A 228 -19.10 -11.73 4.25
C PRO A 228 -18.41 -11.90 5.60
N GLY A 229 -18.68 -10.99 6.53
CA GLY A 229 -18.16 -11.06 7.89
C GLY A 229 -18.02 -9.69 8.54
N LYS A 230 -17.55 -9.69 9.80
CA LYS A 230 -17.26 -8.45 10.55
C LYS A 230 -15.75 -8.22 10.55
N PRO A 231 -15.27 -7.14 9.92
CA PRO A 231 -13.84 -6.83 9.93
C PRO A 231 -13.28 -6.64 11.34
N VAL A 232 -12.07 -7.11 11.56
CA VAL A 232 -11.31 -6.92 12.80
C VAL A 232 -10.43 -5.67 12.70
N ASN A 233 -9.91 -5.40 11.49
CA ASN A 233 -8.96 -4.32 11.26
C ASN A 233 -9.11 -3.79 9.82
N ASN A 234 -8.90 -2.49 9.63
CA ASN A 234 -8.90 -1.86 8.30
C ASN A 234 -7.49 -1.45 7.83
N VAL A 235 -6.48 -1.64 8.69
CA VAL A 235 -5.10 -1.23 8.38
C VAL A 235 -4.44 -2.27 7.50
N GLY A 236 -3.78 -1.82 6.43
CA GLY A 236 -3.07 -2.70 5.51
C GLY A 236 -3.95 -3.39 4.46
N CYS A 237 -5.28 -3.28 4.53
CA CYS A 237 -6.17 -3.88 3.51
C CYS A 237 -5.89 -3.34 2.11
N GLY A 238 -5.69 -2.01 1.97
CA GLY A 238 -5.34 -1.38 0.71
C GLY A 238 -3.98 -1.83 0.17
N ASP A 239 -2.99 -1.95 1.07
CA ASP A 239 -1.66 -2.42 0.73
C ASP A 239 -1.70 -3.89 0.27
N SER A 240 -2.52 -4.71 0.96
CA SER A 240 -2.77 -6.11 0.60
C SER A 240 -3.46 -6.23 -0.76
N MET A 241 -4.38 -5.30 -1.09
CA MET A 241 -4.99 -5.25 -2.42
C MET A 241 -3.96 -4.98 -3.51
N VAL A 242 -3.02 -4.05 -3.29
CA VAL A 242 -1.91 -3.81 -4.23
C VAL A 242 -1.08 -5.07 -4.42
N ALA A 243 -0.67 -5.72 -3.32
CA ALA A 243 0.12 -6.94 -3.38
C ALA A 243 -0.61 -8.09 -4.09
N GLY A 244 -1.88 -8.31 -3.74
CA GLY A 244 -2.70 -9.34 -4.40
C GLY A 244 -2.89 -9.08 -5.88
N PHE A 245 -3.14 -7.81 -6.27
CA PHE A 245 -3.21 -7.43 -7.68
C PHE A 245 -1.93 -7.78 -8.43
N LEU A 246 -0.78 -7.40 -7.89
CA LEU A 246 0.52 -7.66 -8.50
C LEU A 246 0.82 -9.16 -8.61
N ALA A 247 0.52 -9.93 -7.56
CA ALA A 247 0.68 -11.39 -7.58
C ALA A 247 -0.18 -12.04 -8.66
N GLY A 248 -1.47 -11.67 -8.72
CA GLY A 248 -2.38 -12.21 -9.73
C GLY A 248 -2.04 -11.80 -11.15
N TYR A 249 -1.64 -10.54 -11.36
CA TYR A 249 -1.26 -10.05 -12.68
C TYR A 249 0.07 -10.65 -13.16
N ALA A 250 1.07 -10.75 -12.29
CA ALA A 250 2.37 -11.33 -12.64
C ALA A 250 2.26 -12.82 -13.04
N ASP A 251 1.32 -13.56 -12.45
CA ASP A 251 1.09 -14.96 -12.75
C ASP A 251 0.26 -15.18 -14.04
N SER A 252 -0.78 -14.39 -14.24
CA SER A 252 -1.79 -14.64 -15.29
C SER A 252 -1.77 -13.67 -16.46
N GLY A 253 -1.26 -12.45 -16.28
CA GLY A 253 -1.43 -11.34 -17.22
C GLY A 253 -2.88 -10.88 -17.40
N ASP A 254 -3.84 -11.39 -16.59
CA ASP A 254 -5.27 -11.11 -16.70
C ASP A 254 -5.76 -10.16 -15.63
N TYR A 255 -6.44 -9.09 -16.03
CA TYR A 255 -6.91 -8.04 -15.11
C TYR A 255 -8.04 -8.49 -14.19
N LYS A 256 -8.92 -9.38 -14.65
CA LYS A 256 -9.99 -9.94 -13.83
C LYS A 256 -9.40 -10.79 -12.70
N THR A 257 -8.47 -11.68 -13.03
CA THR A 257 -7.73 -12.51 -12.08
C THR A 257 -6.94 -11.65 -11.09
N ALA A 258 -6.26 -10.61 -11.57
CA ALA A 258 -5.55 -9.66 -10.71
C ALA A 258 -6.48 -8.97 -9.69
N LEU A 259 -7.66 -8.52 -10.12
CA LEU A 259 -8.66 -7.92 -9.23
C LEU A 259 -9.19 -8.93 -8.20
N GLN A 260 -9.41 -10.17 -8.57
CA GLN A 260 -9.85 -11.23 -7.67
C GLN A 260 -8.79 -11.50 -6.58
N TRP A 261 -7.51 -11.58 -6.92
CA TRP A 261 -6.42 -11.68 -5.96
C TRP A 261 -6.30 -10.44 -5.07
N ALA A 262 -6.46 -9.24 -5.64
CA ALA A 262 -6.50 -8.00 -4.87
C ALA A 262 -7.60 -8.03 -3.81
N SER A 263 -8.80 -8.45 -4.20
CA SER A 263 -9.94 -8.53 -3.31
C SER A 263 -9.75 -9.61 -2.24
N ALA A 264 -9.23 -10.78 -2.61
CA ALA A 264 -8.92 -11.85 -1.66
C ALA A 264 -7.92 -11.39 -0.59
N ALA A 265 -6.82 -10.75 -1.00
CA ALA A 265 -5.79 -10.25 -0.10
C ALA A 265 -6.31 -9.13 0.82
N GLY A 266 -7.05 -8.16 0.27
CA GLY A 266 -7.64 -7.07 1.05
C GLY A 266 -8.67 -7.57 2.07
N ASN A 267 -9.55 -8.50 1.66
CA ASN A 267 -10.55 -9.10 2.57
C ASN A 267 -9.89 -9.97 3.64
N ALA A 268 -8.93 -10.83 3.28
CA ALA A 268 -8.22 -11.65 4.26
C ALA A 268 -7.56 -10.78 5.34
N SER A 269 -6.92 -9.68 4.94
CA SER A 269 -6.30 -8.73 5.86
C SER A 269 -7.32 -7.97 6.73
N ALA A 270 -8.54 -7.76 6.25
CA ALA A 270 -9.59 -7.15 7.05
C ALA A 270 -10.04 -8.03 8.25
N PHE A 271 -9.80 -9.33 8.19
CA PHE A 271 -10.21 -10.30 9.24
C PHE A 271 -9.07 -10.75 10.14
N CYS A 272 -7.89 -10.13 10.07
CA CYS A 272 -6.76 -10.45 10.95
C CYS A 272 -6.12 -9.20 11.57
N GLU A 273 -5.22 -9.39 12.52
CA GLU A 273 -4.36 -8.32 13.02
C GLU A 273 -3.14 -8.17 12.08
N GLY A 274 -2.93 -6.99 11.53
CA GLY A 274 -1.90 -6.75 10.52
C GLY A 274 -2.35 -7.12 9.11
N VAL A 275 -1.46 -7.72 8.30
CA VAL A 275 -1.78 -8.25 6.97
C VAL A 275 -1.90 -9.77 7.03
N ALA A 276 -2.73 -10.34 6.15
CA ALA A 276 -2.97 -11.78 6.12
C ALA A 276 -1.77 -12.57 5.57
N ASP A 277 -1.62 -13.81 6.04
CA ASP A 277 -0.71 -14.78 5.46
C ASP A 277 -1.17 -15.28 4.08
N GLY A 278 -0.22 -15.82 3.31
CA GLY A 278 -0.49 -16.27 1.96
C GLY A 278 -1.51 -17.42 1.86
N ASP A 279 -1.53 -18.34 2.82
CA ASP A 279 -2.47 -19.47 2.80
C ASP A 279 -3.91 -19.01 3.01
N THR A 280 -4.11 -18.05 3.91
CA THR A 280 -5.42 -17.42 4.10
C THR A 280 -5.87 -16.69 2.84
N ILE A 281 -4.97 -15.95 2.17
CA ILE A 281 -5.27 -15.25 0.92
C ILE A 281 -5.63 -16.24 -0.20
N ARG A 282 -4.84 -17.31 -0.40
CA ARG A 282 -5.11 -18.37 -1.40
C ARG A 282 -6.47 -19.03 -1.14
N ARG A 283 -6.76 -19.35 0.12
CA ARG A 283 -8.07 -19.90 0.52
C ARG A 283 -9.20 -18.95 0.17
N TYR A 284 -9.07 -17.65 0.44
CA TYR A 284 -10.10 -16.66 0.11
C TYR A 284 -10.29 -16.51 -1.39
N LYS A 285 -9.18 -16.48 -2.18
CA LYS A 285 -9.25 -16.46 -3.65
C LYS A 285 -10.04 -17.65 -4.18
N THR A 286 -9.74 -18.85 -3.70
CA THR A 286 -10.41 -20.09 -4.16
C THR A 286 -11.87 -20.14 -3.73
N GLN A 287 -12.18 -19.73 -2.49
CA GLN A 287 -13.50 -19.91 -1.92
C GLN A 287 -14.51 -18.85 -2.36
N TYR A 288 -14.08 -17.61 -2.55
CA TYR A 288 -14.97 -16.45 -2.74
C TYR A 288 -14.80 -15.74 -4.08
N PHE A 289 -13.70 -15.97 -4.77
CA PHE A 289 -13.35 -15.27 -6.00
C PHE A 289 -12.89 -16.24 -7.10
N ALA A 290 -13.35 -17.48 -7.04
CA ALA A 290 -13.21 -18.42 -8.16
C ALA A 290 -14.08 -17.95 -9.34
N ASP A 291 -13.71 -18.32 -10.56
CA ASP A 291 -14.46 -18.04 -11.80
C ASP A 291 -15.81 -18.75 -11.84
#